data_f63a3acd95e38f7210854f923ec01811
#
_entry.id   f63a3acd95e38f7210854f923ec01811
#
_cell.length_a   1.000
_cell.length_b   1.000
_cell.length_c   1.000
_cell.angle_alpha   90.00
_cell.angle_beta   90.00
_cell.angle_gamma   90.00
#
_symmetry.space_group_name_H-M   'P 1'
#
loop_
_entity.id
_entity.type
_entity.pdbx_description
1 polymer ?
#
loop_
_entity_poly.entity_id
_entity_poly.type
_entity_poly.pdbx_seq_one_letter_code
_entity_poly.pdbx_strand_id
1 'polypeptide(L)'
;MPCSACKLLRRRCTKDCILLPHFPPAEPHKFIVVHRIFGASNITKMLQEIPMDNREDAVISMVYEATARLRDPVYGTVGIISALQKHIFHLQSELNEASAEAMSLRTQLSNASTSLPSSLLEVSPFTPENHEFHHSQKSSQQNAYSNNDLQLLLPEAADYCFQETDQVLPLPY
;
A
#
# COMPACT_ATOMS: atom_id res chain seq x y z
N MET A 1 -25.46 19.61 -6.37
CA MET A 1 -24.38 20.44 -5.80
C MET A 1 -23.18 20.40 -6.72
N PRO A 2 -22.40 21.47 -6.89
CA PRO A 2 -21.19 21.44 -7.69
C PRO A 2 -20.12 20.55 -7.03
N CYS A 3 -19.30 19.85 -7.85
CA CYS A 3 -18.16 19.09 -7.35
C CYS A 3 -17.12 20.01 -6.71
N SER A 4 -16.24 19.46 -5.87
CA SER A 4 -15.18 20.22 -5.19
C SER A 4 -14.25 20.92 -6.17
N ALA A 5 -13.97 20.28 -7.32
CA ALA A 5 -13.16 20.84 -8.38
C ALA A 5 -13.78 22.13 -9.00
N CYS A 6 -15.04 22.06 -9.43
CA CYS A 6 -15.71 23.22 -9.99
C CYS A 6 -15.92 24.33 -8.98
N LYS A 7 -16.14 23.98 -7.68
CA LYS A 7 -16.23 24.96 -6.60
C LYS A 7 -14.90 25.69 -6.43
N LEU A 8 -13.77 24.98 -6.39
CA LEU A 8 -12.44 25.56 -6.26
C LEU A 8 -12.08 26.43 -7.48
N LEU A 9 -12.39 25.94 -8.68
CA LEU A 9 -12.10 26.64 -9.94
C LEU A 9 -13.08 27.80 -10.26
N ARG A 10 -14.05 28.05 -9.38
CA ARG A 10 -15.09 29.09 -9.54
C ARG A 10 -15.81 29.03 -10.90
N ARG A 11 -16.08 27.82 -11.38
CA ARG A 11 -16.78 27.59 -12.65
C ARG A 11 -18.10 26.85 -12.43
N ARG A 12 -19.03 26.99 -13.39
CA ARG A 12 -20.32 26.27 -13.38
C ARG A 12 -20.05 24.76 -13.52
N CYS A 13 -20.64 23.96 -12.64
CA CYS A 13 -20.61 22.49 -12.73
C CYS A 13 -21.85 22.01 -13.51
N THR A 14 -21.62 21.32 -14.61
CA THR A 14 -22.68 20.68 -15.43
C THR A 14 -22.92 19.25 -14.94
N LYS A 15 -24.04 18.62 -15.38
CA LYS A 15 -24.32 17.22 -15.07
C LYS A 15 -23.31 16.28 -15.72
N ASP A 16 -22.75 16.66 -16.86
CA ASP A 16 -21.76 15.90 -17.63
C ASP A 16 -20.32 16.24 -17.23
N CYS A 17 -20.13 16.83 -16.04
CA CYS A 17 -18.80 17.18 -15.57
C CYS A 17 -17.99 15.92 -15.23
N ILE A 18 -16.93 15.66 -15.99
CA ILE A 18 -16.06 14.49 -15.81
C ILE A 18 -15.43 14.41 -14.41
N LEU A 19 -15.27 15.54 -13.71
CA LEU A 19 -14.70 15.61 -12.37
C LEU A 19 -15.75 15.32 -11.27
N LEU A 20 -17.05 15.37 -11.61
CA LEU A 20 -18.12 15.26 -10.63
C LEU A 20 -18.16 13.92 -9.88
N PRO A 21 -18.00 12.76 -10.55
CA PRO A 21 -17.99 11.47 -9.87
C PRO A 21 -16.80 11.27 -8.92
N HIS A 22 -15.65 11.86 -9.26
CA HIS A 22 -14.37 11.56 -8.61
C HIS A 22 -13.98 12.56 -7.52
N PHE A 23 -14.53 13.76 -7.56
CA PHE A 23 -14.22 14.84 -6.60
C PHE A 23 -15.49 15.37 -5.93
N PRO A 24 -16.08 14.58 -5.01
CA PRO A 24 -17.31 14.97 -4.33
C PRO A 24 -17.11 16.22 -3.46
N PRO A 25 -18.18 16.98 -3.19
CA PRO A 25 -18.10 18.19 -2.35
C PRO A 25 -17.64 17.94 -0.92
N ALA A 26 -17.81 16.70 -0.43
CA ALA A 26 -17.43 16.30 0.93
C ALA A 26 -15.90 16.15 1.09
N GLU A 27 -15.16 15.92 -0.01
CA GLU A 27 -13.71 15.66 0.00
C GLU A 27 -12.93 16.68 -0.84
N PRO A 28 -12.96 17.98 -0.48
CA PRO A 28 -12.31 19.02 -1.28
C PRO A 28 -10.79 18.88 -1.32
N HIS A 29 -10.19 18.30 -0.28
CA HIS A 29 -8.76 18.08 -0.17
C HIS A 29 -8.19 17.24 -1.33
N LYS A 30 -8.92 16.21 -1.79
CA LYS A 30 -8.49 15.38 -2.92
C LYS A 30 -8.19 16.23 -4.16
N PHE A 31 -9.10 17.15 -4.50
CA PHE A 31 -8.90 18.01 -5.66
C PHE A 31 -7.81 19.06 -5.43
N ILE A 32 -7.71 19.63 -4.23
CA ILE A 32 -6.69 20.63 -3.88
C ILE A 32 -5.29 20.05 -4.11
N VAL A 33 -5.04 18.85 -3.62
CA VAL A 33 -3.75 18.16 -3.72
C VAL A 33 -3.38 17.88 -5.18
N VAL A 34 -4.25 17.25 -5.94
CA VAL A 34 -3.97 16.92 -7.36
C VAL A 34 -3.89 18.17 -8.23
N HIS A 35 -4.71 19.17 -7.94
CA HIS A 35 -4.67 20.46 -8.66
C HIS A 35 -3.34 21.18 -8.48
N ARG A 36 -2.77 21.15 -7.28
CA ARG A 36 -1.50 21.78 -6.97
C ARG A 36 -0.31 21.18 -7.73
N ILE A 37 -0.34 19.87 -7.97
CA ILE A 37 0.76 19.13 -8.62
C ILE A 37 0.55 19.03 -10.13
N PHE A 38 -0.63 18.59 -10.57
CA PHE A 38 -0.89 18.29 -11.98
C PHE A 38 -1.57 19.44 -12.73
N GLY A 39 -2.36 20.28 -12.03
CA GLY A 39 -3.20 21.30 -12.64
C GLY A 39 -4.51 20.77 -13.21
N ALA A 40 -5.56 21.58 -13.15
CA ALA A 40 -6.93 21.16 -13.52
C ALA A 40 -7.08 20.68 -14.97
N SER A 41 -6.39 21.32 -15.92
CA SER A 41 -6.46 20.95 -17.34
C SER A 41 -5.85 19.59 -17.62
N ASN A 42 -4.73 19.28 -16.98
CA ASN A 42 -4.06 17.99 -17.16
C ASN A 42 -4.86 16.86 -16.53
N ILE A 43 -5.40 17.06 -15.32
CA ILE A 43 -6.29 16.09 -14.67
C ILE A 43 -7.49 15.76 -15.60
N THR A 44 -8.09 16.80 -16.18
CA THR A 44 -9.23 16.61 -17.09
C THR A 44 -8.83 15.80 -18.33
N LYS A 45 -7.69 16.11 -18.97
CA LYS A 45 -7.19 15.37 -20.12
C LYS A 45 -6.89 13.91 -19.80
N MET A 46 -6.15 13.66 -18.70
CA MET A 46 -5.83 12.31 -18.26
C MET A 46 -7.10 11.47 -18.04
N LEU A 47 -8.12 12.03 -17.37
CA LEU A 47 -9.38 11.32 -17.17
C LEU A 47 -10.18 11.10 -18.46
N GLN A 48 -10.04 11.97 -19.47
CA GLN A 48 -10.68 11.75 -20.79
C GLN A 48 -10.05 10.59 -21.56
N GLU A 49 -8.74 10.40 -21.43
CA GLU A 49 -7.98 9.34 -22.09
C GLU A 49 -8.18 7.97 -21.43
N ILE A 50 -8.59 7.93 -20.17
CA ILE A 50 -8.78 6.70 -19.38
C ILE A 50 -10.22 6.19 -19.57
N PRO A 51 -10.44 4.86 -19.79
CA PRO A 51 -11.75 4.23 -19.78
C PRO A 51 -12.53 4.54 -18.50
N MET A 52 -13.85 4.67 -18.61
CA MET A 52 -14.70 5.13 -17.50
C MET A 52 -14.55 4.28 -16.24
N ASP A 53 -14.44 2.97 -16.41
CA ASP A 53 -14.33 2.00 -15.31
C ASP A 53 -13.04 2.15 -14.50
N ASN A 54 -11.97 2.66 -15.13
CA ASN A 54 -10.64 2.78 -14.51
C ASN A 54 -10.36 4.20 -13.97
N ARG A 55 -11.28 5.15 -14.13
CA ARG A 55 -11.08 6.56 -13.75
C ARG A 55 -10.97 6.75 -12.25
N GLU A 56 -11.70 5.96 -11.47
CA GLU A 56 -11.65 6.03 -10.02
C GLU A 56 -10.28 5.62 -9.51
N ASP A 57 -9.75 4.49 -9.97
CA ASP A 57 -8.41 4.01 -9.62
C ASP A 57 -7.32 5.01 -10.05
N ALA A 58 -7.49 5.60 -11.23
CA ALA A 58 -6.58 6.65 -11.70
C ALA A 58 -6.59 7.90 -10.79
N VAL A 59 -7.76 8.29 -10.29
CA VAL A 59 -7.85 9.41 -9.34
C VAL A 59 -7.20 9.07 -8.02
N ILE A 60 -7.40 7.86 -7.50
CA ILE A 60 -6.74 7.39 -6.27
C ILE A 60 -5.21 7.46 -6.44
N SER A 61 -4.70 6.94 -7.56
CA SER A 61 -3.27 7.00 -7.89
C SER A 61 -2.75 8.43 -7.98
N MET A 62 -3.47 9.31 -8.70
CA MET A 62 -3.09 10.74 -8.79
C MET A 62 -3.05 11.43 -7.42
N VAL A 63 -4.02 11.16 -6.55
CA VAL A 63 -4.05 11.73 -5.19
C VAL A 63 -2.85 11.24 -4.39
N TYR A 64 -2.52 9.95 -4.47
CA TYR A 64 -1.36 9.38 -3.79
C TYR A 64 -0.05 10.00 -4.27
N GLU A 65 0.17 10.06 -5.58
CA GLU A 65 1.36 10.66 -6.18
C GLU A 65 1.51 12.14 -5.82
N ALA A 66 0.42 12.90 -5.89
CA ALA A 66 0.43 14.30 -5.53
C ALA A 66 0.74 14.51 -4.05
N THR A 67 0.18 13.69 -3.17
CA THR A 67 0.45 13.73 -1.73
C THR A 67 1.92 13.41 -1.45
N ALA A 68 2.44 12.36 -2.08
CA ALA A 68 3.85 12.01 -1.96
C ALA A 68 4.77 13.14 -2.42
N ARG A 69 4.43 13.79 -3.54
CA ARG A 69 5.20 14.93 -4.08
C ARG A 69 5.14 16.16 -3.18
N LEU A 70 4.04 16.38 -2.49
CA LEU A 70 3.91 17.49 -1.53
C LEU A 70 4.73 17.26 -0.26
N ARG A 71 4.87 15.98 0.18
CA ARG A 71 5.69 15.60 1.34
C ARG A 71 7.18 15.64 1.01
N ASP A 72 7.55 15.08 -0.12
CA ASP A 72 8.91 15.03 -0.64
C ASP A 72 8.95 15.63 -2.05
N PRO A 73 9.23 16.92 -2.18
CA PRO A 73 9.27 17.60 -3.48
C PRO A 73 10.35 17.06 -4.43
N VAL A 74 11.38 16.40 -3.90
CA VAL A 74 12.51 15.88 -4.70
C VAL A 74 12.22 14.49 -5.23
N TYR A 75 11.89 13.56 -4.35
CA TYR A 75 11.76 12.13 -4.71
C TYR A 75 10.30 11.70 -4.88
N GLY A 76 9.34 12.29 -4.13
CA GLY A 76 7.93 11.93 -4.20
C GLY A 76 7.70 10.42 -3.97
N THR A 77 6.95 9.78 -4.86
CA THR A 77 6.66 8.33 -4.79
C THR A 77 7.90 7.46 -4.93
N VAL A 78 8.91 7.90 -5.68
CA VAL A 78 10.18 7.16 -5.82
C VAL A 78 10.88 7.00 -4.47
N GLY A 79 10.84 8.04 -3.62
CA GLY A 79 11.37 7.96 -2.25
C GLY A 79 10.66 6.89 -1.42
N ILE A 80 9.33 6.83 -1.50
CA ILE A 80 8.52 5.82 -0.80
C ILE A 80 8.85 4.42 -1.31
N ILE A 81 8.91 4.23 -2.62
CA ILE A 81 9.25 2.94 -3.23
C ILE A 81 10.65 2.47 -2.78
N SER A 82 11.64 3.36 -2.83
CA SER A 82 13.00 3.04 -2.40
C SER A 82 13.08 2.66 -0.91
N ALA A 83 12.33 3.34 -0.06
CA ALA A 83 12.25 3.01 1.36
C ALA A 83 11.61 1.64 1.60
N LEU A 84 10.51 1.33 0.90
CA LEU A 84 9.85 0.03 0.98
C LEU A 84 10.76 -1.10 0.47
N GLN A 85 11.48 -0.89 -0.64
CA GLN A 85 12.44 -1.88 -1.15
C GLN A 85 13.55 -2.19 -0.15
N LYS A 86 14.10 -1.17 0.51
CA LYS A 86 15.09 -1.36 1.58
C LYS A 86 14.52 -2.15 2.75
N HIS A 87 13.28 -1.86 3.14
CA HIS A 87 12.62 -2.56 4.23
C HIS A 87 12.35 -4.03 3.88
N ILE A 88 11.89 -4.32 2.66
CA ILE A 88 11.72 -5.70 2.17
C ILE A 88 13.05 -6.45 2.21
N PHE A 89 14.14 -5.84 1.73
CA PHE A 89 15.46 -6.47 1.75
C PHE A 89 15.91 -6.78 3.18
N HIS A 90 15.69 -5.87 4.12
CA HIS A 90 16.01 -6.08 5.54
C HIS A 90 15.22 -7.26 6.12
N LEU A 91 13.90 -7.28 5.92
CA LEU A 91 13.04 -8.37 6.41
C LEU A 91 13.40 -9.73 5.78
N GLN A 92 13.77 -9.76 4.51
CA GLN A 92 14.27 -10.98 3.86
C GLN A 92 15.57 -11.47 4.47
N SER A 93 16.49 -10.55 4.81
CA SER A 93 17.75 -10.90 5.49
C SER A 93 17.49 -11.47 6.87
N GLU A 94 16.64 -10.83 7.68
CA GLU A 94 16.25 -11.32 9.01
C GLU A 94 15.58 -12.71 8.95
N LEU A 95 14.70 -12.90 7.97
CA LEU A 95 14.03 -14.20 7.76
C LEU A 95 15.04 -15.30 7.41
N ASN A 96 16.01 -14.99 6.55
CA ASN A 96 17.06 -15.95 6.17
C ASN A 96 17.94 -16.32 7.38
N GLU A 97 18.31 -15.34 8.20
CA GLU A 97 19.10 -15.56 9.41
C GLU A 97 18.33 -16.43 10.42
N ALA A 98 17.07 -16.08 10.71
CA ALA A 98 16.22 -16.86 11.61
C ALA A 98 15.99 -18.29 11.09
N SER A 99 15.84 -18.46 9.77
CA SER A 99 15.68 -19.78 9.15
C SER A 99 16.94 -20.63 9.27
N ALA A 100 18.11 -20.03 9.09
CA ALA A 100 19.40 -20.70 9.26
C ALA A 100 19.63 -21.12 10.72
N GLU A 101 19.29 -20.26 11.67
CA GLU A 101 19.35 -20.57 13.10
C GLU A 101 18.42 -21.71 13.48
N ALA A 102 17.18 -21.68 13.03
CA ALA A 102 16.20 -22.74 13.27
C ALA A 102 16.68 -24.10 12.67
N MET A 103 17.28 -24.07 11.49
CA MET A 103 17.84 -25.29 10.87
C MET A 103 19.05 -25.81 11.67
N SER A 104 19.92 -24.93 12.14
CA SER A 104 21.07 -25.29 13.00
C SER A 104 20.61 -25.94 14.31
N LEU A 105 19.65 -25.34 15.01
CA LEU A 105 19.08 -25.88 16.25
C LEU A 105 18.42 -27.23 16.02
N ARG A 106 17.67 -27.39 14.94
CA ARG A 106 17.05 -28.66 14.56
C ARG A 106 18.09 -29.77 14.34
N THR A 107 19.21 -29.45 13.68
CA THR A 107 20.32 -30.37 13.46
C THR A 107 20.98 -30.74 14.79
N GLN A 108 21.21 -29.80 15.71
CA GLN A 108 21.75 -30.07 17.03
C GLN A 108 20.84 -31.00 17.85
N LEU A 109 19.53 -30.77 17.83
CA LEU A 109 18.55 -31.62 18.50
C LEU A 109 18.55 -33.05 17.92
N SER A 110 18.63 -33.22 16.61
CA SER A 110 18.70 -34.54 15.98
C SER A 110 19.97 -35.29 16.36
N ASN A 111 21.12 -34.60 16.42
CA ASN A 111 22.40 -35.18 16.83
C ASN A 111 22.39 -35.56 18.33
N ALA A 112 21.79 -34.75 19.19
CA ALA A 112 21.64 -35.04 20.59
C ALA A 112 20.75 -36.27 20.85
N SER A 113 19.70 -36.44 20.04
CA SER A 113 18.80 -37.60 20.14
C SER A 113 19.45 -38.92 19.72
N THR A 114 20.44 -38.88 18.80
CA THR A 114 21.20 -40.05 18.37
C THR A 114 22.31 -40.44 19.35
N SER A 115 22.71 -39.56 20.27
CA SER A 115 23.77 -39.82 21.24
C SER A 115 23.28 -40.36 22.60
N LEU A 116 21.95 -40.51 22.80
CA LEU A 116 21.39 -41.13 23.98
C LEU A 116 21.53 -42.64 23.93
N PRO A 117 22.16 -43.30 24.95
CA PRO A 117 22.28 -44.77 24.99
C PRO A 117 20.88 -45.38 25.10
N SER A 118 20.64 -46.45 24.32
CA SER A 118 19.36 -47.17 24.15
C SER A 118 18.76 -47.78 25.42
N SER A 119 19.38 -47.60 26.59
CA SER A 119 18.97 -48.22 27.84
C SER A 119 17.90 -47.48 28.66
N LEU A 120 17.38 -46.34 28.17
CA LEU A 120 16.35 -45.55 28.86
C LEU A 120 15.05 -45.37 28.09
N LEU A 121 14.83 -46.07 26.99
CA LEU A 121 13.62 -45.98 26.16
C LEU A 121 12.76 -47.26 26.32
N GLU A 122 12.28 -47.56 27.53
CA GLU A 122 11.07 -48.33 27.72
C GLU A 122 9.92 -47.40 28.16
N VAL A 123 9.42 -46.63 27.21
CA VAL A 123 8.12 -45.98 27.35
C VAL A 123 7.28 -46.39 26.12
N SER A 124 6.16 -47.07 26.44
CA SER A 124 5.09 -47.53 25.55
C SER A 124 4.79 -46.62 24.35
N PRO A 125 4.48 -47.19 23.16
CA PRO A 125 4.22 -46.39 21.98
C PRO A 125 2.88 -45.68 22.08
N PHE A 126 2.93 -44.36 22.29
CA PHE A 126 1.82 -43.47 22.02
C PHE A 126 1.80 -43.22 20.52
N THR A 127 0.79 -43.71 19.82
CA THR A 127 0.56 -43.48 18.41
C THR A 127 0.02 -42.08 18.22
N PRO A 128 0.73 -41.17 17.55
CA PRO A 128 0.16 -39.88 17.12
C PRO A 128 -0.62 -40.14 15.83
N GLU A 129 -1.90 -39.77 15.82
CA GLU A 129 -2.71 -39.69 14.60
C GLU A 129 -2.03 -38.73 13.60
N ASN A 130 -1.83 -39.27 12.39
CA ASN A 130 -1.30 -38.53 11.26
C ASN A 130 -2.28 -37.46 10.81
N HIS A 131 -2.04 -36.22 11.20
CA HIS A 131 -2.51 -35.06 10.46
C HIS A 131 -1.54 -34.79 9.30
N GLU A 132 -1.86 -35.33 8.14
CA GLU A 132 -1.22 -34.93 6.88
C GLU A 132 -1.45 -33.45 6.60
N PHE A 133 -0.41 -32.66 6.81
CA PHE A 133 -0.35 -31.30 6.34
C PHE A 133 -0.06 -31.33 4.84
N HIS A 134 -1.11 -31.30 4.03
CA HIS A 134 -0.97 -31.11 2.59
C HIS A 134 -0.32 -29.77 2.28
N HIS A 135 0.96 -29.82 1.95
CA HIS A 135 1.69 -28.68 1.38
C HIS A 135 1.21 -28.48 -0.06
N SER A 136 0.13 -27.71 -0.22
CA SER A 136 -0.38 -27.31 -1.53
C SER A 136 0.58 -26.28 -2.12
N GLN A 137 1.47 -26.73 -3.00
CA GLN A 137 2.22 -25.87 -3.91
C GLN A 137 1.24 -25.18 -4.85
N LYS A 138 0.78 -23.99 -4.51
CA LYS A 138 0.08 -23.13 -5.47
C LYS A 138 1.10 -22.33 -6.25
N SER A 139 1.21 -22.71 -7.52
CA SER A 139 1.84 -22.02 -8.62
C SER A 139 1.51 -20.51 -8.63
N SER A 140 2.54 -19.73 -9.00
CA SER A 140 2.52 -18.31 -9.32
C SER A 140 1.28 -17.89 -10.10
N GLN A 141 0.28 -17.33 -9.43
CA GLN A 141 -0.77 -16.55 -10.05
C GLN A 141 -0.50 -15.09 -9.74
N GLN A 142 -0.44 -14.33 -10.81
CA GLN A 142 -0.35 -12.87 -10.85
C GLN A 142 -1.32 -12.26 -9.83
N ASN A 143 -0.77 -11.67 -8.78
CA ASN A 143 -1.55 -10.90 -7.82
C ASN A 143 -2.00 -9.60 -8.50
N ALA A 144 -3.22 -9.63 -9.01
CA ALA A 144 -4.00 -8.41 -9.12
C ALA A 144 -4.22 -7.90 -7.69
N TYR A 145 -3.58 -6.81 -7.33
CA TYR A 145 -3.79 -6.14 -6.05
C TYR A 145 -5.27 -5.77 -5.95
N SER A 146 -5.95 -6.33 -4.95
CA SER A 146 -7.33 -5.98 -4.64
C SER A 146 -7.36 -4.53 -4.15
N ASN A 147 -8.37 -3.76 -4.57
CA ASN A 147 -8.58 -2.37 -4.16
C ASN A 147 -8.62 -2.18 -2.63
N ASN A 148 -8.87 -3.23 -1.86
CA ASN A 148 -8.84 -3.21 -0.41
C ASN A 148 -7.43 -3.09 0.19
N ASP A 149 -6.39 -3.58 -0.51
CA ASP A 149 -5.00 -3.49 -0.01
C ASP A 149 -4.44 -2.08 -0.15
N LEU A 150 -4.90 -1.32 -1.14
CA LEU A 150 -4.55 0.09 -1.32
C LEU A 150 -5.20 1.00 -0.25
N GLN A 151 -6.36 0.61 0.26
CA GLN A 151 -7.06 1.34 1.31
C GLN A 151 -6.35 1.24 2.67
N LEU A 152 -5.65 0.13 2.95
CA LEU A 152 -4.89 -0.07 4.19
C LEU A 152 -3.60 0.76 4.27
N LEU A 153 -3.09 1.23 3.13
CA LEU A 153 -1.91 2.11 3.07
C LEU A 153 -2.28 3.62 3.10
N LEU A 154 -3.58 3.94 3.08
CA LEU A 154 -4.07 5.32 2.99
C LEU A 154 -4.42 6.01 4.34
N PRO A 155 -4.72 5.34 5.47
CA PRO A 155 -5.26 6.02 6.64
C PRO A 155 -4.30 7.04 7.25
N GLU A 156 -3.02 6.75 7.32
CA GLU A 156 -2.05 7.67 7.95
C GLU A 156 -1.64 8.85 7.06
N ALA A 157 -1.84 8.74 5.74
CA ALA A 157 -1.46 9.79 4.81
C ALA A 157 -2.46 10.96 4.77
N ALA A 158 -3.74 10.70 5.06
CA ALA A 158 -4.78 11.72 5.03
C ALA A 158 -4.78 12.58 6.29
N ASP A 159 -4.52 11.99 7.45
CA ASP A 159 -4.59 12.71 8.73
C ASP A 159 -3.39 13.64 8.96
N TYR A 160 -2.22 13.32 8.40
CA TYR A 160 -1.04 14.17 8.54
C TYR A 160 -1.09 15.44 7.68
N CYS A 161 -1.79 15.42 6.54
CA CYS A 161 -1.95 16.62 5.71
C CYS A 161 -2.91 17.65 6.31
N PHE A 162 -3.76 17.27 7.27
CA PHE A 162 -4.76 18.18 7.83
C PHE A 162 -4.22 19.01 9.00
N GLN A 163 -3.16 18.57 9.68
CA GLN A 163 -2.62 19.29 10.85
C GLN A 163 -1.64 20.43 10.50
N GLU A 164 -1.07 20.44 9.28
CA GLU A 164 -0.10 21.50 8.88
C GLU A 164 -0.67 22.58 7.96
N THR A 165 -1.92 22.49 7.52
CA THR A 165 -2.50 23.46 6.57
C THR A 165 -3.26 24.62 7.19
N ASP A 166 -3.28 24.78 8.52
CA ASP A 166 -3.84 25.97 9.16
C ASP A 166 -2.94 27.23 9.01
N GLN A 167 -1.77 27.09 8.39
CA GLN A 167 -0.95 28.21 7.95
C GLN A 167 -1.02 28.39 6.42
N VAL A 168 -2.20 28.70 5.92
CA VAL A 168 -2.35 29.16 4.54
C VAL A 168 -1.76 30.56 4.45
N LEU A 169 -0.54 30.66 3.96
CA LEU A 169 0.00 31.94 3.49
C LEU A 169 -0.90 32.46 2.36
N PRO A 170 -1.32 33.72 2.38
CA PRO A 170 -2.13 34.31 1.33
C PRO A 170 -1.36 34.31 0.01
N LEU A 171 -2.03 33.85 -1.05
CA LEU A 171 -1.51 33.88 -2.43
C LEU A 171 -1.21 35.34 -2.82
N PRO A 172 -0.03 35.63 -3.38
CA PRO A 172 0.17 36.90 -4.06
C PRO A 172 -0.68 36.92 -5.33
N TYR A 173 -1.34 38.04 -5.56
CA TYR A 173 -2.17 38.33 -6.75
C TYR A 173 -1.31 38.34 -8.02
#